data_46be25c42cbc011a46852630f84ab529
#
_entry.id   46be25c42cbc011a46852630f84ab529
#
_cell.length_a   1.000
_cell.length_b   1.000
_cell.length_c   1.000
_cell.angle_alpha   90.00
_cell.angle_beta   90.00
_cell.angle_gamma   90.00
#
_symmetry.space_group_name_H-M   'P 1'
#
loop_
_entity.id
_entity.type
_entity.pdbx_description
1 polymer ?
#
loop_
_entity_poly.entity_id
_entity_poly.type
_entity_poly.pdbx_seq_one_letter_code
_entity_poly.pdbx_strand_id
1 'polypeptide(L)'
;MFCVEGSGAISNMNIRHKTEMLNEPTMFAGLYLKGVDNGSIVVEGQVPDWKKFGQPQSTKGYGGTWGLPRFKDCDFEVKFPFAKLRMSDDELKMDVTMKVWNPFIPTDENNSGLPVAGFEYTFKNKYAKEV
;
A
#
# COMPACT_ATOMS: atom_id res chain seq x y z
N MET A 1 -4.55 14.71 3.62
CA MET A 1 -3.17 14.21 3.30
C MET A 1 -3.13 12.74 3.68
N PHE A 2 -2.52 11.92 2.88
CA PHE A 2 -2.13 10.56 3.24
C PHE A 2 -0.70 10.31 2.72
N CYS A 3 0.02 9.45 3.40
CA CYS A 3 1.39 9.08 3.04
C CYS A 3 1.44 7.61 2.68
N VAL A 4 2.02 7.32 1.52
CA VAL A 4 2.29 5.94 1.08
C VAL A 4 3.79 5.72 1.12
N GLU A 5 4.20 4.64 1.74
CA GLU A 5 5.60 4.26 1.86
C GLU A 5 6.09 3.51 0.62
N GLY A 6 7.40 3.35 0.51
CA GLY A 6 8.01 2.57 -0.55
C GLY A 6 7.58 1.11 -0.61
N SER A 7 7.07 0.56 0.48
CA SER A 7 6.44 -0.77 0.52
C SER A 7 4.97 -0.79 0.06
N GLY A 8 4.35 0.35 -0.14
CA GLY A 8 2.92 0.47 -0.43
C GLY A 8 2.03 0.61 0.80
N ALA A 9 2.59 0.52 1.99
CA ALA A 9 1.83 0.71 3.22
C ALA A 9 1.41 2.18 3.38
N ILE A 10 0.23 2.40 3.96
CA ILE A 10 -0.24 3.73 4.33
C ILE A 10 0.26 4.02 5.74
N SER A 11 1.24 4.91 5.87
CA SER A 11 1.86 5.21 7.17
C SER A 11 1.16 6.33 7.94
N ASN A 12 0.61 7.30 7.25
CA ASN A 12 -0.04 8.42 7.88
C ASN A 12 -1.27 8.87 7.10
N MET A 13 -2.30 9.28 7.81
CA MET A 13 -3.48 9.88 7.23
C MET A 13 -3.97 11.05 8.08
N ASN A 14 -4.29 12.16 7.43
CA ASN A 14 -4.88 13.33 8.06
C ASN A 14 -6.08 13.81 7.21
N ILE A 15 -7.20 14.01 7.86
CA ILE A 15 -8.40 14.56 7.23
C ILE A 15 -8.33 16.08 7.36
N ARG A 16 -8.57 16.79 6.26
CA ARG A 16 -8.65 18.26 6.22
C ARG A 16 -9.50 18.79 7.38
N HIS A 17 -9.04 19.84 8.04
CA HIS A 17 -9.62 20.51 9.19
C HIS A 17 -9.49 19.81 10.54
N LYS A 18 -8.88 18.66 10.61
CA LYS A 18 -8.51 18.05 11.89
C LYS A 18 -7.01 18.18 12.11
N THR A 19 -6.62 18.51 13.34
CA THR A 19 -5.21 18.57 13.74
C THR A 19 -4.64 17.20 14.06
N GLU A 20 -5.50 16.20 14.20
CA GLU A 20 -5.11 14.83 14.51
C GLU A 20 -4.57 14.11 13.27
N MET A 21 -3.44 13.46 13.43
CA MET A 21 -2.87 12.59 12.43
C MET A 21 -3.06 11.14 12.85
N LEU A 22 -3.65 10.34 11.99
CA LEU A 22 -3.70 8.90 12.16
C LEU A 22 -2.36 8.33 11.70
N ASN A 23 -1.56 7.87 12.65
CA ASN A 23 -0.31 7.19 12.40
C ASN A 23 -0.57 5.70 12.21
N GLU A 24 0.06 5.10 11.20
CA GLU A 24 -0.03 3.68 10.89
C GLU A 24 -1.50 3.18 10.92
N PRO A 25 -2.40 3.80 10.13
CA PRO A 25 -3.77 3.32 10.04
C PRO A 25 -3.76 1.89 9.52
N THR A 26 -4.55 1.00 10.12
CA THR A 26 -4.67 -0.39 9.67
C THR A 26 -5.51 -0.44 8.39
N MET A 27 -4.94 0.06 7.31
CA MET A 27 -5.53 0.10 5.97
C MET A 27 -4.60 -0.61 5.01
N PHE A 28 -5.04 -1.74 4.49
CA PHE A 28 -4.27 -2.51 3.51
C PHE A 28 -5.20 -3.27 2.57
N ALA A 29 -4.70 -3.63 1.40
CA ALA A 29 -5.36 -4.54 0.48
C ALA A 29 -4.86 -5.97 0.72
N GLY A 30 -5.78 -6.93 0.77
CA GLY A 30 -5.48 -8.36 0.80
C GLY A 30 -5.82 -9.00 -0.54
N LEU A 31 -4.97 -9.93 -0.97
CA LEU A 31 -5.18 -10.76 -2.16
C LEU A 31 -5.27 -12.22 -1.73
N TYR A 32 -6.23 -12.95 -2.27
CA TYR A 32 -6.34 -14.39 -2.14
C TYR A 32 -6.34 -15.05 -3.52
N LEU A 33 -5.41 -15.96 -3.73
CA LEU A 33 -5.28 -16.76 -4.96
C LEU A 33 -5.92 -18.12 -4.75
N LYS A 34 -7.05 -18.35 -5.40
CA LYS A 34 -7.82 -19.58 -5.26
C LYS A 34 -7.06 -20.80 -5.83
N GLY A 35 -6.90 -21.83 -5.01
CA GLY A 35 -6.22 -23.06 -5.42
C GLY A 35 -4.70 -22.94 -5.52
N VAL A 36 -4.12 -21.97 -4.85
CA VAL A 36 -2.69 -21.79 -4.67
C VAL A 36 -2.35 -21.97 -3.19
N ASP A 37 -1.38 -22.83 -2.89
CA ASP A 37 -0.92 -23.01 -1.51
C ASP A 37 -0.28 -21.71 -1.01
N ASN A 38 -0.63 -21.31 0.21
CA ASN A 38 -0.23 -20.04 0.79
C ASN A 38 -0.61 -18.81 -0.05
N GLY A 39 -1.71 -18.91 -0.82
CA GLY A 39 -2.17 -17.89 -1.75
C GLY A 39 -2.75 -16.62 -1.12
N SER A 40 -2.70 -16.46 0.20
CA SER A 40 -3.15 -15.25 0.90
C SER A 40 -1.99 -14.32 1.16
N ILE A 41 -2.07 -13.08 0.68
CA ILE A 41 -0.98 -12.10 0.78
C ILE A 41 -1.52 -10.69 0.97
N VAL A 42 -0.80 -9.87 1.71
CA VAL A 42 -1.04 -8.42 1.75
C VAL A 42 -0.40 -7.78 0.51
N VAL A 43 -1.13 -6.90 -0.15
CA VAL A 43 -0.67 -6.20 -1.36
C VAL A 43 0.24 -5.04 -0.97
N GLU A 44 1.34 -5.41 -0.34
CA GLU A 44 2.42 -4.53 0.10
C GLU A 44 3.76 -5.26 -0.06
N GLY A 45 4.85 -4.50 -0.19
CA GLY A 45 6.21 -5.01 -0.09
C GLY A 45 6.62 -5.29 1.35
N GLN A 46 7.85 -5.73 1.54
CA GLN A 46 8.38 -6.10 2.84
C GLN A 46 8.39 -4.92 3.83
N VAL A 47 8.11 -5.21 5.09
CA VAL A 47 8.23 -4.22 6.17
C VAL A 47 9.69 -3.82 6.32
N PRO A 48 10.02 -2.52 6.27
CA PRO A 48 11.39 -2.07 6.46
C PRO A 48 11.98 -2.47 7.81
N ASP A 49 13.25 -2.82 7.86
CA ASP A 49 13.90 -3.31 9.09
C ASP A 49 13.87 -2.28 10.22
N TRP A 50 13.99 -0.99 9.91
CA TRP A 50 13.92 0.05 10.92
C TRP A 50 12.57 0.11 11.63
N LYS A 51 11.48 -0.35 11.00
CA LYS A 51 10.17 -0.51 11.65
C LYS A 51 10.13 -1.74 12.54
N LYS A 52 10.76 -2.83 12.13
CA LYS A 52 10.76 -4.09 12.89
C LYS A 52 11.52 -3.98 14.21
N PHE A 53 12.61 -3.21 14.23
CA PHE A 53 13.54 -3.13 15.35
C PHE A 53 13.54 -1.79 16.08
N GLY A 54 12.83 -0.81 15.56
CA GLY A 54 12.77 0.53 16.13
C GLY A 54 11.47 0.79 16.89
N GLN A 55 11.56 1.11 18.16
CA GLN A 55 10.51 1.58 19.05
C GLN A 55 9.60 0.50 19.67
N PRO A 56 9.88 0.15 20.95
CA PRO A 56 8.97 -0.68 21.74
C PRO A 56 7.63 0.00 22.06
N GLN A 57 7.39 1.21 21.60
CA GLN A 57 6.20 2.00 21.96
C GLN A 57 5.03 1.91 20.98
N SER A 58 5.12 1.11 19.93
CA SER A 58 3.96 0.84 19.10
C SER A 58 2.99 -0.15 19.78
N THR A 59 2.79 0.00 21.08
CA THR A 59 1.93 -0.87 21.88
C THR A 59 0.44 -0.74 21.59
N LYS A 60 0.06 0.13 20.66
CA LYS A 60 -1.34 0.33 20.27
C LYS A 60 -1.70 -0.33 18.93
N GLY A 61 -1.21 -1.53 18.67
CA GLY A 61 -1.66 -2.34 17.54
C GLY A 61 -1.02 -2.04 16.20
N TYR A 62 -0.01 -1.22 16.13
CA TYR A 62 0.66 -0.83 14.88
C TYR A 62 1.41 -1.96 14.17
N GLY A 63 1.76 -3.01 14.87
CA GLY A 63 2.42 -4.18 14.28
C GLY A 63 1.46 -5.30 13.84
N GLY A 64 0.16 -5.10 13.91
CA GLY A 64 -0.82 -6.17 13.71
C GLY A 64 -0.76 -6.85 12.33
N THR A 65 -0.28 -6.16 11.30
CA THR A 65 -0.15 -6.69 9.94
C THR A 65 1.28 -7.09 9.56
N TRP A 66 2.28 -6.82 10.38
CA TRP A 66 3.69 -6.99 10.01
C TRP A 66 4.12 -8.45 9.82
N GLY A 67 3.47 -9.36 10.52
CA GLY A 67 3.69 -10.80 10.38
C GLY A 67 2.94 -11.46 9.23
N LEU A 68 2.13 -10.71 8.47
CA LEU A 68 1.42 -11.24 7.33
C LEU A 68 2.33 -11.39 6.12
N PRO A 69 2.10 -12.40 5.25
CA PRO A 69 2.84 -12.56 4.00
C PRO A 69 2.75 -11.31 3.11
N ARG A 70 3.86 -10.91 2.51
CA ARG A 70 4.00 -9.75 1.62
C ARG A 70 4.82 -10.10 0.40
N PHE A 71 4.67 -9.29 -0.65
CA PHE A 71 5.49 -9.41 -1.86
C PHE A 71 6.98 -9.26 -1.53
N LYS A 72 7.82 -10.08 -2.16
CA LYS A 72 9.26 -10.08 -1.92
C LYS A 72 9.92 -8.84 -2.50
N ASP A 73 9.53 -8.47 -3.71
CA ASP A 73 10.10 -7.34 -4.43
C ASP A 73 9.07 -6.23 -4.56
N CYS A 74 9.51 -5.00 -4.36
CA CYS A 74 8.69 -3.80 -4.49
C CYS A 74 9.52 -2.62 -4.96
N ASP A 75 9.18 -2.09 -6.12
CA ASP A 75 9.74 -0.86 -6.69
C ASP A 75 8.78 0.29 -6.53
N PHE A 76 9.29 1.43 -6.07
CA PHE A 76 8.51 2.64 -5.83
C PHE A 76 8.98 3.79 -6.73
N GLU A 77 8.07 4.31 -7.53
CA GLU A 77 8.30 5.42 -8.44
C GLU A 77 7.32 6.56 -8.14
N VAL A 78 7.82 7.76 -7.98
CA VAL A 78 6.98 8.96 -7.78
C VAL A 78 7.13 9.88 -8.97
N LYS A 79 5.98 10.23 -9.56
CA LYS A 79 5.88 11.28 -10.58
C LYS A 79 4.61 12.07 -10.31
N PHE A 80 4.79 13.22 -9.67
CA PHE A 80 3.66 14.07 -9.27
C PHE A 80 2.63 14.27 -10.39
N PRO A 81 1.32 14.12 -10.12
CA PRO A 81 0.67 13.86 -8.82
C PRO A 81 0.48 12.36 -8.50
N PHE A 82 1.20 11.48 -9.14
CA PHE A 82 1.05 10.03 -9.02
C PHE A 82 2.21 9.40 -8.24
N ALA A 83 1.90 8.33 -7.51
CA ALA A 83 2.87 7.35 -7.06
C ALA A 83 2.52 5.99 -7.68
N LYS A 84 3.54 5.23 -8.06
CA LYS A 84 3.38 3.92 -8.66
C LYS A 84 4.29 2.92 -7.97
N LEU A 85 3.73 1.80 -7.59
CA LEU A 85 4.46 0.68 -7.02
C LEU A 85 4.32 -0.53 -7.95
N ARG A 86 5.41 -1.26 -8.11
CA ARG A 86 5.42 -2.54 -8.82
C ARG A 86 5.87 -3.60 -7.82
N MET A 87 5.01 -4.55 -7.56
CA MET A 87 5.27 -5.64 -6.62
C MET A 87 5.33 -6.94 -7.39
N SER A 88 6.29 -7.79 -7.08
CA SER A 88 6.43 -9.11 -7.68
C SER A 88 6.82 -10.16 -6.67
N ASP A 89 6.40 -11.39 -6.94
CA ASP A 89 6.80 -12.57 -6.20
C ASP A 89 6.78 -13.77 -7.14
N ASP A 90 7.94 -14.38 -7.34
CA ASP A 90 8.09 -15.51 -8.27
C ASP A 90 7.46 -16.80 -7.72
N GLU A 91 7.37 -16.96 -6.41
CA GLU A 91 6.73 -18.12 -5.80
C GLU A 91 5.20 -18.03 -5.97
N LEU A 92 4.65 -16.83 -5.78
CA LEU A 92 3.22 -16.57 -6.02
C LEU A 92 2.86 -16.44 -7.49
N LYS A 93 3.85 -16.31 -8.38
CA LYS A 93 3.63 -16.10 -9.83
C LYS A 93 2.61 -14.99 -10.12
N MET A 94 2.71 -13.91 -9.38
CA MET A 94 1.81 -12.76 -9.47
C MET A 94 2.62 -11.46 -9.48
N ASP A 95 2.33 -10.59 -10.44
CA ASP A 95 2.79 -9.20 -10.39
C ASP A 95 1.60 -8.29 -10.07
N VAL A 96 1.83 -7.30 -9.24
CA VAL A 96 0.83 -6.28 -8.91
C VAL A 96 1.42 -4.91 -9.15
N THR A 97 0.67 -4.08 -9.85
CA THR A 97 0.97 -2.65 -9.93
C THR A 97 -0.09 -1.90 -9.13
N MET A 98 0.35 -1.06 -8.20
CA MET A 98 -0.49 -0.11 -7.50
C MET A 98 -0.17 1.29 -7.99
N LYS A 99 -1.19 2.04 -8.40
CA LYS A 99 -1.10 3.46 -8.74
C LYS A 99 -1.93 4.24 -7.73
N VAL A 100 -1.32 5.27 -7.16
CA VAL A 100 -1.95 6.08 -6.11
C VAL A 100 -1.93 7.53 -6.53
N TRP A 101 -3.04 8.23 -6.30
CA TRP A 101 -3.13 9.67 -6.57
C TRP A 101 -4.19 10.33 -5.70
N ASN A 102 -4.14 11.64 -5.62
CA ASN A 102 -5.27 12.46 -5.21
C ASN A 102 -5.64 13.42 -6.35
N PRO A 103 -6.89 13.90 -6.42
CA PRO A 103 -7.28 14.89 -7.40
C PRO A 103 -6.37 16.12 -7.30
N PHE A 104 -5.80 16.51 -8.44
CA PHE A 104 -5.04 17.73 -8.56
C PHE A 104 -5.35 18.38 -9.91
N ILE A 105 -6.09 19.48 -9.86
CA ILE A 105 -6.46 20.27 -11.03
C ILE A 105 -5.87 21.67 -10.82
N PRO A 106 -4.85 22.07 -11.60
CA PRO A 106 -4.30 23.41 -11.48
C PRO A 106 -5.38 24.47 -11.55
N THR A 107 -5.35 25.45 -10.65
CA THR A 107 -6.28 26.56 -10.52
C THR A 107 -7.70 26.21 -10.03
N ASP A 108 -8.00 24.96 -9.77
CA ASP A 108 -9.28 24.49 -9.20
C ASP A 108 -9.05 23.94 -7.79
N GLU A 109 -9.14 24.81 -6.79
CA GLU A 109 -8.93 24.46 -5.38
C GLU A 109 -10.08 23.63 -4.80
N ASN A 110 -11.29 23.77 -5.33
CA ASN A 110 -12.45 23.02 -4.84
C ASN A 110 -12.33 21.54 -5.17
N ASN A 111 -12.03 21.20 -6.43
CA ASN A 111 -11.87 19.82 -6.85
C ASN A 111 -10.54 19.22 -6.38
N SER A 112 -9.48 20.02 -6.36
CA SER A 112 -8.18 19.57 -5.80
C SER A 112 -8.21 19.37 -4.29
N GLY A 113 -9.11 20.06 -3.60
CA GLY A 113 -9.28 19.97 -2.15
C GLY A 113 -10.19 18.84 -1.67
N LEU A 114 -10.70 18.01 -2.56
CA LEU A 114 -11.54 16.86 -2.17
C LEU A 114 -10.76 15.90 -1.27
N PRO A 115 -11.34 15.45 -0.14
CA PRO A 115 -10.68 14.52 0.78
C PRO A 115 -10.76 13.07 0.28
N VAL A 116 -10.28 12.84 -0.93
CA VAL A 116 -10.28 11.52 -1.59
C VAL A 116 -8.89 11.15 -2.04
N ALA A 117 -8.62 9.85 -2.07
CA ALA A 117 -7.43 9.26 -2.64
C ALA A 117 -7.84 8.10 -3.56
N GLY A 118 -7.23 8.02 -4.72
CA GLY A 118 -7.44 6.92 -5.66
C GLY A 118 -6.36 5.87 -5.49
N PHE A 119 -6.76 4.61 -5.39
CA PHE A 119 -5.89 3.45 -5.40
C PHE A 119 -6.35 2.52 -6.53
N GLU A 120 -5.51 2.36 -7.53
CA GLU A 120 -5.76 1.48 -8.67
C GLU A 120 -4.80 0.31 -8.60
N TYR A 121 -5.35 -0.90 -8.57
CA TYR A 121 -4.57 -2.12 -8.55
C TYR A 121 -4.73 -2.87 -9.88
N THR A 122 -3.61 -3.19 -10.50
CA THR A 122 -3.56 -4.05 -11.69
C THR A 122 -2.85 -5.34 -11.32
N PHE A 123 -3.54 -6.47 -11.49
CA PHE A 123 -3.02 -7.80 -11.19
C PHE A 123 -2.66 -8.52 -12.48
N LYS A 124 -1.45 -9.06 -12.55
CA LYS A 124 -0.98 -9.87 -13.66
C LYS A 124 -0.72 -11.30 -13.19
N ASN A 125 -1.62 -12.18 -13.55
CA ASN A 125 -1.48 -13.62 -13.31
C ASN A 125 -0.39 -14.20 -14.22
N LYS A 126 0.61 -14.87 -13.65
CA LYS A 126 1.67 -15.60 -14.37
C LYS A 126 1.44 -17.12 -14.37
N TYR A 127 0.36 -17.61 -13.77
CA TYR A 127 -0.03 -19.00 -13.90
C TYR A 127 -0.55 -19.29 -15.31
N ALA A 128 -0.40 -20.54 -15.75
CA ALA A 128 -1.00 -21.01 -17.01
C ALA A 128 -2.52 -21.22 -16.92
N LYS A 129 -3.09 -21.08 -15.73
CA LYS A 129 -4.51 -21.25 -15.42
C LYS A 129 -5.05 -20.03 -14.67
N GLU A 130 -6.34 -19.93 -14.61
CA GLU A 130 -7.05 -19.00 -13.73
C GLU A 130 -6.83 -19.37 -12.25
N VAL A 131 -6.64 -18.37 -11.40
CA VAL A 131 -6.41 -18.50 -9.95
C VAL A 131 -7.27 -17.52 -9.18
#